data_09e874d20ec71d926743a005975e6770
#
_entry.id   09e874d20ec71d926743a005975e6770
#
_cell.length_a   1.000
_cell.length_b   1.000
_cell.length_c   1.000
_cell.angle_alpha   90.00
_cell.angle_beta   90.00
_cell.angle_gamma   90.00
#
_symmetry.space_group_name_H-M   'P 1'
#
loop_
_entity.id
_entity.type
_entity.pdbx_description
1 polymer ?
#
loop_
_entity_poly.entity_id
_entity_poly.type
_entity_poly.pdbx_seq_one_letter_code
_entity_poly.pdbx_strand_id
1 'polypeptide(L)'
;MIAPERVTTGVPGLDPLLGGGFFPGRPYLVTGPNGSGRTLFGLQFLLEGIRKGEPVLLVAVDEPPHEILENVRSFGWDLSKIHTMDATPGQLQYRRLGDLQEIKSLHEVRSMQEMGESARRSSPATDEISIQSIYLKLRRQMEVLPARRVVIDSMTSIRHFALRASSDKQAERTEIQSLLRFLSEREATVLVTSRPPEDRELTPEQVLARGEIALSREWHGHGTRRSLRVRRFRGSAHDGDEHPLEIRKEGLVVLDEPLGAEPTPA
;
A
#
# COMPACT_ATOMS: atom_id res chain seq x y z
N MET A 1 -17.96 -22.74 -18.81
CA MET A 1 -17.08 -21.54 -18.62
C MET A 1 -16.12 -21.87 -17.50
N ILE A 2 -14.81 -21.73 -17.74
CA ILE A 2 -13.79 -21.90 -16.69
C ILE A 2 -13.95 -20.71 -15.72
N ALA A 3 -14.05 -21.00 -14.42
CA ALA A 3 -14.08 -19.93 -13.40
C ALA A 3 -12.81 -19.09 -13.54
N PRO A 4 -12.91 -17.75 -13.49
CA PRO A 4 -11.74 -16.90 -13.60
C PRO A 4 -10.77 -17.21 -12.46
N GLU A 5 -9.48 -17.22 -12.78
CA GLU A 5 -8.42 -17.36 -11.80
C GLU A 5 -8.55 -16.31 -10.69
N ARG A 6 -8.33 -16.69 -9.44
CA ARG A 6 -8.42 -15.81 -8.29
C ARG A 6 -7.11 -15.77 -7.52
N VAL A 7 -6.81 -14.60 -7.00
CA VAL A 7 -5.63 -14.34 -6.17
C VAL A 7 -6.10 -14.34 -4.71
N THR A 8 -5.68 -15.33 -3.95
CA THR A 8 -6.02 -15.43 -2.52
C THR A 8 -5.46 -14.27 -1.72
N THR A 9 -6.21 -13.80 -0.74
CA THR A 9 -5.84 -12.61 0.05
C THR A 9 -4.78 -12.89 1.11
N GLY A 10 -4.68 -14.13 1.58
CA GLY A 10 -3.84 -14.49 2.71
C GLY A 10 -4.46 -14.13 4.07
N VAL A 11 -5.65 -13.55 4.08
CA VAL A 11 -6.42 -13.27 5.29
C VAL A 11 -7.47 -14.36 5.47
N PRO A 12 -7.33 -15.26 6.46
CA PRO A 12 -8.29 -16.31 6.72
C PRO A 12 -9.72 -15.77 6.88
N GLY A 13 -10.69 -16.44 6.29
CA GLY A 13 -12.12 -16.07 6.29
C GLY A 13 -12.51 -15.03 5.22
N LEU A 14 -11.56 -14.32 4.57
CA LEU A 14 -11.90 -13.27 3.62
C LEU A 14 -12.19 -13.77 2.21
N ASP A 15 -11.44 -14.74 1.71
CA ASP A 15 -11.58 -15.20 0.33
C ASP A 15 -13.00 -15.69 -0.02
N PRO A 16 -13.72 -16.42 0.86
CA PRO A 16 -15.13 -16.77 0.64
C PRO A 16 -16.03 -15.55 0.44
N LEU A 17 -15.84 -14.48 1.23
CA LEU A 17 -16.63 -13.24 1.13
C LEU A 17 -16.44 -12.52 -0.21
N LEU A 18 -15.29 -12.74 -0.87
CA LEU A 18 -14.96 -12.20 -2.19
C LEU A 18 -15.32 -13.16 -3.34
N GLY A 19 -15.91 -14.31 -3.05
CA GLY A 19 -16.15 -15.37 -4.04
C GLY A 19 -14.87 -16.04 -4.55
N GLY A 20 -13.88 -16.22 -3.65
CA GLY A 20 -12.62 -16.94 -3.91
C GLY A 20 -11.35 -16.09 -3.96
N GLY A 21 -11.43 -14.81 -3.62
CA GLY A 21 -10.28 -13.89 -3.61
C GLY A 21 -10.35 -12.80 -4.69
N PHE A 22 -9.25 -12.12 -4.91
CA PHE A 22 -9.13 -11.02 -5.87
C PHE A 22 -9.07 -11.51 -7.33
N PHE A 23 -9.43 -10.66 -8.29
CA PHE A 23 -9.07 -10.89 -9.68
C PHE A 23 -7.62 -10.43 -9.91
N PRO A 24 -6.83 -11.17 -10.69
CA PRO A 24 -5.44 -10.81 -10.96
C PRO A 24 -5.33 -9.48 -11.74
N GLY A 25 -4.19 -8.81 -11.58
CA GLY A 25 -3.84 -7.63 -12.35
C GLY A 25 -4.70 -6.39 -12.08
N ARG A 26 -5.35 -6.30 -10.91
CA ARG A 26 -6.27 -5.19 -10.58
C ARG A 26 -5.90 -4.51 -9.26
N PRO A 27 -6.20 -3.19 -9.15
CA PRO A 27 -6.05 -2.48 -7.89
C PRO A 27 -7.25 -2.69 -6.96
N TYR A 28 -6.95 -2.95 -5.68
CA TYR A 28 -7.89 -3.06 -4.57
C TYR A 28 -7.51 -2.10 -3.45
N LEU A 29 -8.50 -1.63 -2.73
CA LEU A 29 -8.33 -0.65 -1.65
C LEU A 29 -8.72 -1.28 -0.31
N VAL A 30 -7.87 -1.09 0.68
CA VAL A 30 -8.16 -1.38 2.09
C VAL A 30 -8.19 -0.07 2.85
N THR A 31 -9.38 0.31 3.32
CA THR A 31 -9.57 1.52 4.12
C THR A 31 -9.76 1.19 5.59
N GLY A 32 -9.40 2.11 6.46
CA GLY A 32 -9.65 1.97 7.89
C GLY A 32 -8.90 2.99 8.74
N PRO A 33 -9.32 3.21 10.00
CA PRO A 33 -8.63 4.09 10.92
C PRO A 33 -7.28 3.53 11.38
N ASN A 34 -6.49 4.33 12.10
CA ASN A 34 -5.25 3.87 12.69
C ASN A 34 -5.49 2.71 13.65
N GLY A 35 -4.63 1.67 13.57
CA GLY A 35 -4.73 0.47 14.38
C GLY A 35 -5.86 -0.49 13.98
N SER A 36 -6.51 -0.30 12.82
CA SER A 36 -7.48 -1.24 12.28
C SER A 36 -6.87 -2.50 11.69
N GLY A 37 -5.56 -2.49 11.34
CA GLY A 37 -4.84 -3.64 10.79
C GLY A 37 -4.50 -3.53 9.30
N ARG A 38 -4.60 -2.34 8.68
CA ARG A 38 -4.30 -2.15 7.25
C ARG A 38 -2.93 -2.69 6.83
N THR A 39 -1.88 -2.33 7.56
CA THR A 39 -0.51 -2.80 7.29
C THR A 39 -0.40 -4.32 7.45
N LEU A 40 -1.02 -4.91 8.48
CA LEU A 40 -1.07 -6.37 8.66
C LEU A 40 -1.75 -7.05 7.48
N PHE A 41 -2.87 -6.48 7.00
CA PHE A 41 -3.57 -6.99 5.82
C PHE A 41 -2.62 -7.01 4.60
N GLY A 42 -1.94 -5.91 4.34
CA GLY A 42 -0.97 -5.80 3.26
C GLY A 42 0.14 -6.85 3.36
N LEU A 43 0.71 -7.03 4.54
CA LEU A 43 1.78 -8.01 4.76
C LEU A 43 1.29 -9.45 4.58
N GLN A 44 0.10 -9.82 5.08
CA GLN A 44 -0.48 -11.14 4.85
C GLN A 44 -0.73 -11.42 3.37
N PHE A 45 -1.17 -10.40 2.61
CA PHE A 45 -1.33 -10.50 1.17
C PHE A 45 -0.01 -10.79 0.45
N LEU A 46 1.10 -10.16 0.88
CA LEU A 46 2.44 -10.41 0.34
C LEU A 46 2.97 -11.79 0.76
N LEU A 47 2.80 -12.17 2.02
CA LEU A 47 3.22 -13.49 2.53
C LEU A 47 2.52 -14.63 1.79
N GLU A 48 1.25 -14.48 1.48
CA GLU A 48 0.51 -15.45 0.68
C GLU A 48 1.10 -15.56 -0.74
N GLY A 49 1.55 -14.45 -1.33
CA GLY A 49 2.28 -14.46 -2.60
C GLY A 49 3.58 -15.24 -2.49
N ILE A 50 4.38 -14.99 -1.45
CA ILE A 50 5.63 -15.74 -1.20
C ILE A 50 5.35 -17.22 -1.06
N ARG A 51 4.29 -17.62 -0.33
CA ARG A 51 3.89 -19.02 -0.17
C ARG A 51 3.55 -19.68 -1.52
N LYS A 52 3.05 -18.89 -2.47
CA LYS A 52 2.75 -19.35 -3.84
C LYS A 52 3.91 -19.22 -4.83
N GLY A 53 5.09 -18.75 -4.35
CA GLY A 53 6.25 -18.55 -5.22
C GLY A 53 6.16 -17.31 -6.10
N GLU A 54 5.26 -16.36 -5.79
CA GLU A 54 5.09 -15.13 -6.53
C GLU A 54 6.10 -14.06 -6.03
N PRO A 55 6.73 -13.28 -6.92
CA PRO A 55 7.52 -12.13 -6.52
C PRO A 55 6.59 -11.03 -5.97
N VAL A 56 6.97 -10.47 -4.82
CA VAL A 56 6.14 -9.50 -4.08
C VAL A 56 6.91 -8.22 -3.77
N LEU A 57 6.21 -7.09 -3.69
CA LEU A 57 6.79 -5.78 -3.42
C LEU A 57 5.96 -4.99 -2.40
N LEU A 58 6.61 -4.51 -1.35
CA LEU A 58 6.06 -3.52 -0.42
C LEU A 58 6.60 -2.13 -0.77
N VAL A 59 5.73 -1.19 -1.06
CA VAL A 59 6.03 0.23 -1.18
C VAL A 59 5.66 0.89 0.14
N ALA A 60 6.65 1.20 0.95
CA ALA A 60 6.50 1.78 2.27
C ALA A 60 6.59 3.31 2.17
N VAL A 61 5.53 4.01 2.58
CA VAL A 61 5.40 5.47 2.47
C VAL A 61 5.27 6.14 3.82
N ASP A 62 4.55 5.54 4.75
CA ASP A 62 4.27 6.10 6.08
C ASP A 62 5.42 5.85 7.05
N GLU A 63 5.93 4.63 7.04
CA GLU A 63 6.98 4.15 7.94
C GLU A 63 8.09 3.48 7.13
N PRO A 64 9.38 3.61 7.52
CA PRO A 64 10.46 2.90 6.87
C PRO A 64 10.25 1.38 6.91
N PRO A 65 10.65 0.63 5.86
CA PRO A 65 10.46 -0.82 5.82
C PRO A 65 10.95 -1.57 7.05
N HIS A 66 12.08 -1.17 7.64
CA HIS A 66 12.64 -1.83 8.81
C HIS A 66 11.74 -1.68 10.05
N GLU A 67 11.09 -0.52 10.26
CA GLU A 67 10.14 -0.30 11.35
C GLU A 67 8.88 -1.16 11.17
N ILE A 68 8.36 -1.23 9.93
CA ILE A 68 7.22 -2.10 9.61
C ILE A 68 7.55 -3.56 9.97
N LEU A 69 8.76 -4.02 9.60
CA LEU A 69 9.20 -5.38 9.89
C LEU A 69 9.35 -5.64 11.39
N GLU A 70 9.87 -4.67 12.15
CA GLU A 70 9.97 -4.77 13.61
C GLU A 70 8.60 -4.80 14.29
N ASN A 71 7.66 -3.96 13.85
CA ASN A 71 6.31 -3.88 14.39
C ASN A 71 5.53 -5.20 14.30
N VAL A 72 5.86 -6.06 13.34
CA VAL A 72 5.20 -7.36 13.17
C VAL A 72 6.05 -8.54 13.63
N ARG A 73 7.19 -8.31 14.23
CA ARG A 73 8.11 -9.37 14.72
C ARG A 73 7.44 -10.36 15.67
N SER A 74 6.48 -9.89 16.47
CA SER A 74 5.73 -10.72 17.41
C SER A 74 4.90 -11.82 16.76
N PHE A 75 4.56 -11.69 15.48
CA PHE A 75 3.81 -12.71 14.74
C PHE A 75 4.70 -13.88 14.29
N GLY A 76 6.04 -13.72 14.33
CA GLY A 76 6.98 -14.77 13.92
C GLY A 76 6.98 -15.03 12.41
N TRP A 77 6.56 -14.08 11.60
CA TRP A 77 6.53 -14.21 10.16
C TRP A 77 7.93 -14.12 9.54
N ASP A 78 8.22 -14.95 8.54
CA ASP A 78 9.42 -14.82 7.72
C ASP A 78 9.14 -13.80 6.60
N LEU A 79 9.66 -12.59 6.79
CA LEU A 79 9.50 -11.46 5.86
C LEU A 79 10.73 -11.27 4.96
N SER A 80 11.74 -12.14 5.06
CA SER A 80 13.03 -12.01 4.37
C SER A 80 12.92 -11.98 2.84
N LYS A 81 11.84 -12.55 2.29
CA LYS A 81 11.56 -12.60 0.86
C LYS A 81 10.69 -11.44 0.35
N ILE A 82 10.26 -10.53 1.22
CA ILE A 82 9.52 -9.35 0.79
C ILE A 82 10.52 -8.32 0.26
N HIS A 83 10.42 -8.03 -1.04
CA HIS A 83 11.14 -6.89 -1.58
C HIS A 83 10.47 -5.60 -1.14
N THR A 84 11.28 -4.61 -0.75
CA THR A 84 10.77 -3.34 -0.23
C THR A 84 11.29 -2.17 -1.04
N MET A 85 10.42 -1.20 -1.27
CA MET A 85 10.77 0.11 -1.77
C MET A 85 10.48 1.14 -0.69
N ASP A 86 11.52 1.78 -0.19
CA ASP A 86 11.39 2.87 0.76
C ASP A 86 11.02 4.16 0.00
N ALA A 87 9.85 4.67 0.29
CA ALA A 87 9.31 5.93 -0.22
C ALA A 87 8.98 6.92 0.92
N THR A 88 9.54 6.69 2.12
CA THR A 88 9.32 7.57 3.26
C THR A 88 10.01 8.94 3.08
N PRO A 89 9.41 10.03 3.60
CA PRO A 89 10.03 11.34 3.60
C PRO A 89 11.36 11.35 4.37
N GLY A 90 12.37 12.01 3.83
CA GLY A 90 13.67 12.16 4.49
C GLY A 90 14.72 11.10 4.16
N GLN A 91 14.36 9.86 3.88
CA GLN A 91 15.31 8.82 3.44
C GLN A 91 15.89 9.14 2.06
N LEU A 92 15.12 9.75 1.18
CA LEU A 92 15.59 10.24 -0.11
C LEU A 92 16.62 11.37 0.03
N GLN A 93 16.45 12.25 0.99
CA GLN A 93 17.41 13.30 1.33
C GLN A 93 18.68 12.73 1.97
N TYR A 94 18.55 11.73 2.83
CA TYR A 94 19.68 11.11 3.53
C TYR A 94 20.63 10.35 2.59
N ARG A 95 20.10 9.59 1.64
CA ARG A 95 20.95 8.89 0.64
C ARG A 95 21.68 9.85 -0.28
N ARG A 96 21.04 10.92 -0.73
CA ARG A 96 21.71 11.92 -1.57
C ARG A 96 22.77 12.73 -0.81
N LEU A 97 22.55 13.05 0.46
CA LEU A 97 23.57 13.68 1.30
C LEU A 97 24.76 12.73 1.57
N GLY A 98 24.51 11.46 1.78
CA GLY A 98 25.54 10.43 1.89
C GLY A 98 26.32 10.23 0.59
N ASP A 99 25.62 10.11 -0.53
CA ASP A 99 26.23 10.00 -1.87
C ASP A 99 27.04 11.26 -2.23
N LEU A 100 26.56 12.44 -1.81
CA LEU A 100 27.30 13.71 -2.00
C LEU A 100 28.53 13.82 -1.09
N GLN A 101 28.52 13.21 0.11
CA GLN A 101 29.70 13.14 0.97
C GLN A 101 30.72 12.12 0.45
N GLU A 102 30.30 10.99 -0.07
CA GLU A 102 31.20 10.03 -0.75
C GLU A 102 31.81 10.61 -2.03
N ILE A 103 31.01 11.33 -2.84
CA ILE A 103 31.50 12.01 -4.04
C ILE A 103 32.45 13.15 -3.67
N LYS A 104 32.21 13.87 -2.58
CA LYS A 104 33.14 14.91 -2.09
C LYS A 104 34.45 14.32 -1.62
N SER A 105 34.44 13.15 -0.98
CA SER A 105 35.68 12.48 -0.54
C SER A 105 36.49 11.88 -1.68
N LEU A 106 35.88 11.61 -2.84
CA LEU A 106 36.55 11.04 -4.02
C LEU A 106 36.94 12.08 -5.08
N HIS A 107 36.36 13.29 -5.04
CA HIS A 107 36.61 14.37 -6.03
C HIS A 107 37.07 15.69 -5.39
N GLU A 108 37.72 15.61 -4.26
CA GLU A 108 38.37 16.79 -3.75
C GLU A 108 39.45 17.28 -4.71
N VAL A 109 39.33 18.53 -5.07
CA VAL A 109 40.37 19.53 -5.33
C VAL A 109 40.53 20.07 -6.77
N ARG A 110 39.93 19.56 -7.80
CA ARG A 110 40.25 20.17 -9.12
C ARG A 110 39.15 20.85 -9.93
N SER A 111 37.87 20.79 -9.51
CA SER A 111 36.81 21.38 -10.34
C SER A 111 35.93 22.46 -9.69
N MET A 112 36.26 22.88 -8.46
CA MET A 112 35.44 23.93 -7.77
C MET A 112 35.72 25.36 -8.27
N GLN A 113 36.72 25.60 -9.08
CA GLN A 113 37.03 26.94 -9.60
C GLN A 113 36.46 27.24 -11.00
N GLU A 114 36.05 26.23 -11.77
CA GLU A 114 35.56 26.43 -13.14
C GLU A 114 34.01 26.33 -13.30
N MET A 115 33.29 25.95 -12.27
CA MET A 115 31.81 25.91 -12.27
C MET A 115 31.17 27.08 -11.53
N GLY A 116 31.84 28.22 -11.48
CA GLY A 116 31.27 29.45 -10.99
C GLY A 116 30.24 30.02 -11.96
N GLU A 117 29.04 30.33 -11.44
CA GLU A 117 27.95 31.15 -11.96
C GLU A 117 26.77 30.45 -12.65
N SER A 118 26.91 29.36 -13.39
CA SER A 118 25.73 28.68 -13.96
C SER A 118 25.00 27.79 -12.96
N ALA A 119 25.69 27.28 -11.94
CA ALA A 119 25.12 26.40 -10.90
C ALA A 119 24.34 27.16 -9.79
N ARG A 120 24.42 28.49 -9.77
CA ARG A 120 23.68 29.30 -8.77
C ARG A 120 22.23 29.61 -9.13
N ARG A 121 21.78 29.24 -10.33
CA ARG A 121 20.38 29.47 -10.77
C ARG A 121 19.49 28.23 -10.79
N SER A 122 20.02 27.05 -10.56
CA SER A 122 19.24 25.89 -10.22
C SER A 122 19.45 25.62 -8.73
N SER A 123 18.65 26.27 -7.87
CA SER A 123 18.38 25.72 -6.55
C SER A 123 18.09 24.25 -6.75
N PRO A 124 18.75 23.31 -6.02
CA PRO A 124 18.28 21.95 -6.01
C PRO A 124 16.84 22.06 -5.51
N ALA A 125 15.90 21.78 -6.41
CA ALA A 125 14.52 21.62 -6.04
C ALA A 125 14.54 20.73 -4.80
N THR A 126 14.04 21.23 -3.70
CA THR A 126 13.74 20.46 -2.49
C THR A 126 13.25 19.12 -2.99
N ASP A 127 13.91 18.01 -2.63
CA ASP A 127 13.53 16.66 -3.02
C ASP A 127 12.18 16.33 -2.35
N GLU A 128 11.14 17.03 -2.79
CA GLU A 128 9.78 16.80 -2.40
C GLU A 128 9.38 15.44 -2.96
N ILE A 129 8.95 14.56 -2.10
CA ILE A 129 8.36 13.31 -2.52
C ILE A 129 7.13 13.67 -3.34
N SER A 130 7.17 13.37 -4.62
CA SER A 130 6.06 13.54 -5.54
C SER A 130 5.56 12.17 -6.01
N ILE A 131 4.31 12.10 -6.43
CA ILE A 131 3.79 10.87 -7.07
C ILE A 131 4.67 10.47 -8.25
N GLN A 132 5.20 11.43 -8.99
CA GLN A 132 6.10 11.19 -10.12
C GLN A 132 7.41 10.54 -9.67
N SER A 133 8.02 10.98 -8.56
CA SER A 133 9.25 10.37 -8.04
C SER A 133 9.02 8.94 -7.58
N ILE A 134 7.89 8.66 -6.93
CA ILE A 134 7.45 7.31 -6.54
C ILE A 134 7.22 6.45 -7.79
N TYR A 135 6.50 6.99 -8.79
CA TYR A 135 6.25 6.30 -10.05
C TYR A 135 7.54 5.89 -10.77
N LEU A 136 8.50 6.80 -10.91
CA LEU A 136 9.78 6.53 -11.58
C LEU A 136 10.61 5.46 -10.85
N LYS A 137 10.63 5.50 -9.52
CA LYS A 137 11.30 4.49 -8.71
C LYS A 137 10.61 3.13 -8.84
N LEU A 138 9.29 3.13 -8.73
CA LEU A 138 8.49 1.91 -8.85
C LEU A 138 8.67 1.28 -10.23
N ARG A 139 8.69 2.09 -11.30
CA ARG A 139 8.96 1.63 -12.66
C ARG A 139 10.30 0.91 -12.76
N ARG A 140 11.38 1.51 -12.26
CA ARG A 140 12.70 0.89 -12.22
C ARG A 140 12.70 -0.41 -11.41
N GLN A 141 12.05 -0.41 -10.26
CA GLN A 141 11.97 -1.58 -9.41
C GLN A 141 11.23 -2.73 -10.12
N MET A 142 10.13 -2.43 -10.81
CA MET A 142 9.33 -3.43 -11.54
C MET A 142 10.01 -3.95 -12.82
N GLU A 143 11.01 -3.23 -13.37
CA GLU A 143 11.85 -3.73 -14.47
C GLU A 143 12.81 -4.82 -13.97
N VAL A 144 13.32 -4.70 -12.76
CA VAL A 144 14.23 -5.68 -12.13
C VAL A 144 13.46 -6.80 -11.46
N LEU A 145 12.38 -6.47 -10.79
CA LEU A 145 11.51 -7.39 -10.07
C LEU A 145 10.09 -7.30 -10.65
N PRO A 146 9.67 -8.22 -11.51
CA PRO A 146 8.30 -8.24 -12.04
C PRO A 146 7.33 -8.76 -10.96
N ALA A 147 7.09 -7.94 -9.94
CA ALA A 147 6.24 -8.30 -8.82
C ALA A 147 4.80 -8.60 -9.26
N ARG A 148 4.26 -9.72 -8.81
CA ARG A 148 2.87 -10.13 -9.05
C ARG A 148 1.91 -9.58 -7.99
N ARG A 149 2.42 -9.31 -6.79
CA ARG A 149 1.67 -8.65 -5.72
C ARG A 149 2.42 -7.41 -5.28
N VAL A 150 1.72 -6.30 -5.23
CA VAL A 150 2.26 -5.01 -4.77
C VAL A 150 1.36 -4.46 -3.68
N VAL A 151 1.95 -4.03 -2.59
CA VAL A 151 1.26 -3.28 -1.53
C VAL A 151 1.82 -1.87 -1.49
N ILE A 152 0.94 -0.87 -1.47
CA ILE A 152 1.30 0.55 -1.26
C ILE A 152 0.71 0.98 0.08
N ASP A 153 1.57 1.23 1.07
CA ASP A 153 1.19 1.61 2.43
C ASP A 153 1.85 2.94 2.85
N SER A 154 1.11 4.06 2.79
CA SER A 154 -0.28 4.24 2.39
C SER A 154 -0.45 5.29 1.27
N MET A 155 -1.55 5.19 0.55
CA MET A 155 -1.95 6.20 -0.45
C MET A 155 -2.30 7.54 0.20
N THR A 156 -2.75 7.54 1.46
CA THR A 156 -3.02 8.77 2.20
C THR A 156 -1.79 9.68 2.23
N SER A 157 -0.62 9.13 2.53
CA SER A 157 0.63 9.92 2.58
C SER A 157 1.09 10.35 1.19
N ILE A 158 0.93 9.49 0.17
CA ILE A 158 1.20 9.89 -1.22
C ILE A 158 0.35 11.10 -1.62
N ARG A 159 -0.94 11.11 -1.28
CA ARG A 159 -1.82 12.26 -1.55
C ARG A 159 -1.39 13.52 -0.80
N HIS A 160 -1.02 13.38 0.47
CA HIS A 160 -0.53 14.52 1.26
C HIS A 160 0.72 15.16 0.63
N PHE A 161 1.61 14.37 0.04
CA PHE A 161 2.77 14.90 -0.67
C PHE A 161 2.38 15.57 -1.99
N ALA A 162 1.45 14.98 -2.73
CA ALA A 162 0.94 15.57 -3.97
C ALA A 162 0.27 16.92 -3.74
N LEU A 163 -0.58 17.04 -2.71
CA LEU A 163 -1.28 18.27 -2.37
C LEU A 163 -0.34 19.39 -1.89
N ARG A 164 0.84 19.05 -1.35
CA ARG A 164 1.88 20.06 -1.05
C ARG A 164 2.57 20.58 -2.30
N ALA A 165 2.72 19.72 -3.32
CA ALA A 165 3.34 20.09 -4.59
C ALA A 165 2.38 20.85 -5.52
N SER A 166 1.09 20.58 -5.47
CA SER A 166 0.06 21.24 -6.27
C SER A 166 -1.30 21.19 -5.57
N SER A 167 -2.03 22.30 -5.58
CA SER A 167 -3.42 22.35 -5.12
C SER A 167 -4.45 21.83 -6.15
N ASP A 168 -3.98 21.34 -7.30
CA ASP A 168 -4.85 20.83 -8.38
C ASP A 168 -5.27 19.37 -8.12
N LYS A 169 -6.48 19.18 -7.60
CA LYS A 169 -7.11 17.87 -7.38
C LYS A 169 -7.21 17.02 -8.66
N GLN A 170 -7.29 17.64 -9.83
CA GLN A 170 -7.38 16.92 -11.09
C GLN A 170 -6.02 16.35 -11.51
N ALA A 171 -4.96 17.11 -11.30
CA ALA A 171 -3.59 16.65 -11.53
C ALA A 171 -3.26 15.45 -10.60
N GLU A 172 -3.56 15.57 -9.31
CA GLU A 172 -3.42 14.47 -8.31
C GLU A 172 -4.14 13.19 -8.79
N ARG A 173 -5.42 13.32 -9.17
CA ARG A 173 -6.20 12.19 -9.65
C ARG A 173 -5.57 11.52 -10.88
N THR A 174 -5.07 12.31 -11.81
CA THR A 174 -4.43 11.82 -13.04
C THR A 174 -3.14 11.08 -12.73
N GLU A 175 -2.33 11.58 -11.80
CA GLU A 175 -1.09 10.95 -11.37
C GLU A 175 -1.33 9.61 -10.65
N ILE A 176 -2.30 9.56 -9.72
CA ILE A 176 -2.69 8.32 -9.04
C ILE A 176 -3.24 7.31 -10.06
N GLN A 177 -4.06 7.77 -11.00
CA GLN A 177 -4.57 6.91 -12.07
C GLN A 177 -3.44 6.31 -12.91
N SER A 178 -2.45 7.12 -13.27
CA SER A 178 -1.29 6.68 -14.05
C SER A 178 -0.45 5.65 -13.30
N LEU A 179 -0.24 5.84 -11.99
CA LEU A 179 0.45 4.91 -11.12
C LEU A 179 -0.27 3.55 -11.04
N LEU A 180 -1.56 3.55 -10.75
CA LEU A 180 -2.33 2.31 -10.61
C LEU A 180 -2.51 1.60 -11.95
N ARG A 181 -2.66 2.36 -13.05
CA ARG A 181 -2.73 1.81 -14.40
C ARG A 181 -1.43 1.12 -14.80
N PHE A 182 -0.28 1.76 -14.57
CA PHE A 182 1.03 1.18 -14.84
C PHE A 182 1.18 -0.19 -14.16
N LEU A 183 0.82 -0.30 -12.87
CA LEU A 183 0.91 -1.56 -12.13
C LEU A 183 -0.03 -2.63 -12.70
N SER A 184 -1.24 -2.23 -13.11
CA SER A 184 -2.20 -3.17 -13.74
C SER A 184 -1.71 -3.65 -15.11
N GLU A 185 -1.05 -2.80 -15.89
CA GLU A 185 -0.43 -3.17 -17.19
C GLU A 185 0.73 -4.16 -17.02
N ARG A 186 1.34 -4.23 -15.84
CA ARG A 186 2.36 -5.22 -15.45
C ARG A 186 1.76 -6.49 -14.85
N GLU A 187 0.44 -6.66 -14.96
CA GLU A 187 -0.30 -7.80 -14.40
C GLU A 187 -0.15 -7.96 -12.87
N ALA A 188 0.29 -6.91 -12.17
CA ALA A 188 0.40 -6.92 -10.73
C ALA A 188 -0.98 -6.75 -10.08
N THR A 189 -1.31 -7.62 -9.12
CA THR A 189 -2.44 -7.40 -8.22
C THR A 189 -2.00 -6.44 -7.13
N VAL A 190 -2.64 -5.27 -7.08
CA VAL A 190 -2.20 -4.16 -6.24
C VAL A 190 -3.15 -4.00 -5.07
N LEU A 191 -2.61 -3.98 -3.87
CA LEU A 191 -3.34 -3.60 -2.68
C LEU A 191 -2.87 -2.22 -2.22
N VAL A 192 -3.80 -1.30 -2.11
CA VAL A 192 -3.53 0.07 -1.65
C VAL A 192 -4.18 0.24 -0.30
N THR A 193 -3.45 0.72 0.70
CA THR A 193 -4.03 1.09 1.98
C THR A 193 -4.30 2.59 2.03
N SER A 194 -5.38 3.00 2.70
CA SER A 194 -5.72 4.40 2.89
C SER A 194 -6.52 4.62 4.16
N ARG A 195 -6.44 5.82 4.74
CA ARG A 195 -7.38 6.24 5.78
C ARG A 195 -8.71 6.62 5.13
N PRO A 196 -9.84 6.42 5.81
CA PRO A 196 -11.09 6.98 5.35
C PRO A 196 -10.96 8.50 5.21
N PRO A 197 -11.54 9.11 4.15
CA PRO A 197 -11.57 10.56 4.04
C PRO A 197 -12.37 11.18 5.19
N GLU A 198 -11.95 12.35 5.65
CA GLU A 198 -12.65 13.10 6.70
C GLU A 198 -13.94 13.74 6.17
N ASP A 199 -13.96 14.08 4.90
CA ASP A 199 -15.12 14.56 4.18
C ASP A 199 -15.84 13.41 3.43
N ARG A 200 -17.02 13.70 2.89
CA ARG A 200 -17.81 12.72 2.12
C ARG A 200 -17.38 12.58 0.66
N GLU A 201 -16.32 13.31 0.25
CA GLU A 201 -15.81 13.20 -1.11
C GLU A 201 -15.07 11.88 -1.32
N LEU A 202 -15.33 11.24 -2.46
CA LEU A 202 -14.59 10.03 -2.84
C LEU A 202 -13.16 10.37 -3.24
N THR A 203 -12.23 9.68 -2.64
CA THR A 203 -10.81 9.82 -3.00
C THR A 203 -10.51 9.18 -4.36
N PRO A 204 -9.45 9.61 -5.06
CA PRO A 204 -9.07 9.01 -6.33
C PRO A 204 -8.92 7.49 -6.29
N GLU A 205 -8.28 6.95 -5.25
CA GLU A 205 -8.11 5.53 -5.07
C GLU A 205 -9.43 4.79 -4.85
N GLN A 206 -10.40 5.41 -4.16
CA GLN A 206 -11.74 4.83 -4.02
C GLN A 206 -12.47 4.71 -5.37
N VAL A 207 -12.30 5.70 -6.25
CA VAL A 207 -12.91 5.67 -7.58
C VAL A 207 -12.26 4.62 -8.48
N LEU A 208 -10.92 4.51 -8.43
CA LEU A 208 -10.11 3.72 -9.35
C LEU A 208 -10.02 2.24 -8.95
N ALA A 209 -10.05 1.91 -7.65
CA ALA A 209 -10.00 0.54 -7.18
C ALA A 209 -11.16 -0.31 -7.69
N ARG A 210 -10.90 -1.58 -7.94
CA ARG A 210 -11.89 -2.56 -8.40
C ARG A 210 -12.68 -3.19 -7.26
N GLY A 211 -12.17 -3.09 -6.04
CA GLY A 211 -12.86 -3.45 -4.81
C GLY A 211 -12.38 -2.58 -3.66
N GLU A 212 -13.23 -2.42 -2.67
CA GLU A 212 -12.94 -1.70 -1.43
C GLU A 212 -13.33 -2.57 -0.24
N ILE A 213 -12.34 -2.83 0.62
CA ILE A 213 -12.48 -3.51 1.89
C ILE A 213 -12.30 -2.47 2.98
N ALA A 214 -13.32 -2.28 3.81
CA ALA A 214 -13.29 -1.35 4.92
C ALA A 214 -13.01 -2.12 6.21
N LEU A 215 -11.97 -1.70 6.92
CA LEU A 215 -11.69 -2.13 8.28
C LEU A 215 -12.23 -1.08 9.25
N SER A 216 -12.85 -1.51 10.33
CA SER A 216 -13.23 -0.64 11.43
C SER A 216 -12.48 -0.99 12.70
N ARG A 217 -12.45 -0.03 13.61
CA ARG A 217 -11.94 -0.19 14.97
C ARG A 217 -12.73 0.73 15.87
N GLU A 218 -13.52 0.14 16.74
CA GLU A 218 -14.39 0.87 17.63
C GLU A 218 -14.11 0.47 19.09
N TRP A 219 -14.28 1.42 19.99
CA TRP A 219 -14.22 1.15 21.41
C TRP A 219 -15.59 0.65 21.86
N HIS A 220 -15.66 -0.57 22.39
CA HIS A 220 -16.91 -1.16 22.85
C HIS A 220 -16.75 -1.68 24.28
N GLY A 221 -17.43 -1.05 25.22
CA GLY A 221 -17.35 -1.41 26.63
C GLY A 221 -15.93 -1.28 27.19
N HIS A 222 -15.29 -2.40 27.48
CA HIS A 222 -13.94 -2.47 28.04
C HIS A 222 -12.86 -2.88 27.04
N GLY A 223 -13.20 -2.95 25.76
CA GLY A 223 -12.26 -3.44 24.75
C GLY A 223 -12.42 -2.82 23.37
N THR A 224 -11.45 -3.10 22.52
CA THR A 224 -11.48 -2.70 21.11
C THR A 224 -12.13 -3.80 20.28
N ARG A 225 -13.19 -3.47 19.57
CA ARG A 225 -13.81 -4.31 18.56
C ARG A 225 -13.29 -3.89 17.18
N ARG A 226 -12.95 -4.85 16.36
CA ARG A 226 -12.61 -4.64 14.96
C ARG A 226 -13.57 -5.40 14.08
N SER A 227 -13.82 -4.86 12.90
CA SER A 227 -14.62 -5.52 11.88
C SER A 227 -14.08 -5.26 10.49
N LEU A 228 -14.55 -6.07 9.55
CA LEU A 228 -14.27 -5.96 8.13
C LEU A 228 -15.58 -5.98 7.37
N ARG A 229 -15.68 -5.12 6.35
CA ARG A 229 -16.79 -5.11 5.41
C ARG A 229 -16.29 -4.96 3.98
N VAL A 230 -16.80 -5.77 3.06
CA VAL A 230 -16.56 -5.58 1.62
C VAL A 230 -17.58 -4.57 1.11
N ARG A 231 -17.17 -3.30 0.98
CA ARG A 231 -18.05 -2.22 0.52
C ARG A 231 -18.40 -2.32 -0.95
N ARG A 232 -17.48 -2.85 -1.74
CA ARG A 232 -17.61 -2.95 -3.19
C ARG A 232 -16.64 -3.98 -3.74
N PHE A 233 -17.09 -4.78 -4.70
CA PHE A 233 -16.25 -5.70 -5.43
C PHE A 233 -16.76 -5.85 -6.86
N ARG A 234 -16.08 -5.23 -7.83
CA ARG A 234 -16.52 -5.19 -9.22
C ARG A 234 -16.22 -6.49 -9.95
N GLY A 235 -17.26 -7.05 -10.56
CA GLY A 235 -17.15 -8.25 -11.41
C GLY A 235 -17.40 -9.57 -10.69
N SER A 236 -17.79 -9.55 -9.40
CA SER A 236 -18.21 -10.72 -8.64
C SER A 236 -19.32 -10.36 -7.65
N ALA A 237 -20.18 -11.29 -7.37
CA ALA A 237 -20.95 -11.25 -6.14
C ALA A 237 -20.00 -11.32 -4.94
N HIS A 238 -20.34 -10.67 -3.87
CA HIS A 238 -19.58 -10.63 -2.64
C HIS A 238 -20.54 -10.50 -1.45
N ASP A 239 -20.05 -10.90 -0.31
CA ASP A 239 -20.73 -10.63 0.94
C ASP A 239 -20.50 -9.16 1.34
N GLY A 240 -21.58 -8.42 1.55
CA GLY A 240 -21.54 -7.00 1.94
C GLY A 240 -21.80 -6.77 3.41
N ASP A 241 -21.97 -7.82 4.21
CA ASP A 241 -22.20 -7.73 5.62
C ASP A 241 -20.92 -7.37 6.40
N GLU A 242 -21.08 -6.98 7.62
CA GLU A 242 -19.97 -6.63 8.49
C GLU A 242 -19.58 -7.83 9.35
N HIS A 243 -18.32 -8.28 9.18
CA HIS A 243 -17.79 -9.44 9.89
C HIS A 243 -16.82 -9.04 10.98
N PRO A 244 -16.82 -9.73 12.15
CA PRO A 244 -15.81 -9.53 13.17
C PRO A 244 -14.41 -9.81 12.62
N LEU A 245 -13.44 -8.96 12.99
CA LEU A 245 -12.06 -9.06 12.62
C LEU A 245 -11.19 -9.17 13.87
N GLU A 246 -10.38 -10.19 13.96
CA GLU A 246 -9.46 -10.40 15.06
C GLU A 246 -8.00 -10.31 14.61
N ILE A 247 -7.16 -9.82 15.52
CA ILE A 247 -5.70 -9.90 15.38
C ILE A 247 -5.23 -11.04 16.28
N ARG A 248 -4.85 -12.14 15.65
CA ARG A 248 -4.35 -13.34 16.32
C ARG A 248 -2.84 -13.51 16.09
N LYS A 249 -2.27 -14.59 16.57
CA LYS A 249 -0.86 -14.90 16.34
C LYS A 249 -0.52 -15.11 14.85
N GLU A 250 -1.46 -15.62 14.08
CA GLU A 250 -1.35 -15.82 12.64
C GLU A 250 -1.57 -14.54 11.83
N GLY A 251 -2.01 -13.45 12.46
CA GLY A 251 -2.34 -12.16 11.86
C GLY A 251 -3.82 -11.83 11.96
N LEU A 252 -4.35 -11.14 10.95
CA LEU A 252 -5.78 -10.84 10.81
C LEU A 252 -6.55 -12.10 10.43
N VAL A 253 -7.68 -12.31 11.10
CA VAL A 253 -8.63 -13.39 10.83
C VAL A 253 -10.02 -12.80 10.79
N VAL A 254 -10.76 -13.06 9.72
CA VAL A 254 -12.19 -12.70 9.58
C VAL A 254 -13.02 -13.87 10.07
N LEU A 255 -14.02 -13.60 10.92
CA LEU A 255 -14.93 -14.62 11.42
C LEU A 255 -16.14 -14.75 10.49
N ASP A 256 -16.63 -15.96 10.32
CA ASP A 256 -17.70 -16.29 9.37
C ASP A 256 -19.05 -15.67 9.72
N GLU A 257 -19.37 -15.54 11.01
CA GLU A 257 -20.66 -15.01 11.45
C GLU A 257 -20.66 -13.47 11.36
N PRO A 258 -21.55 -12.87 10.55
CA PRO A 258 -21.65 -11.43 10.46
C PRO A 258 -22.14 -10.82 11.76
N LEU A 259 -21.77 -9.56 12.00
CA LEU A 259 -22.18 -8.81 13.19
C LEU A 259 -23.70 -8.52 13.12
N GLY A 260 -24.43 -8.88 14.14
CA GLY A 260 -25.87 -8.66 14.22
C GLY A 260 -26.72 -9.73 13.54
N ALA A 261 -26.12 -10.83 13.09
CA ALA A 261 -26.90 -12.00 12.69
C ALA A 261 -27.75 -12.48 13.87
N GLU A 262 -29.06 -12.56 13.67
CA GLU A 262 -29.94 -13.25 14.63
C GLU A 262 -29.55 -14.73 14.67
N PRO A 263 -29.47 -15.34 15.85
CA PRO A 263 -29.19 -16.77 15.93
C PRO A 263 -30.26 -17.52 15.14
N THR A 264 -29.83 -18.32 14.17
CA THR A 264 -30.72 -19.18 13.39
C THR A 264 -31.50 -20.03 14.38
N PRO A 265 -32.85 -20.01 14.40
CA PRO A 265 -33.62 -20.85 15.26
C PRO A 265 -33.32 -22.30 14.93
N ALA A 266 -32.99 -23.08 15.96
CA ALA A 266 -32.67 -24.52 15.91
C ALA A 266 -33.85 -25.39 15.44
#